data_8b6649a26b616d4a99710c65c0e33e91
#
_entry.id   8b6649a26b616d4a99710c65c0e33e91
#
_cell.length_a   1.000
_cell.length_b   1.000
_cell.length_c   1.000
_cell.angle_alpha   90.00
_cell.angle_beta   90.00
_cell.angle_gamma   90.00
#
_symmetry.space_group_name_H-M   'P 1'
#
loop_
_entity.id
_entity.type
_entity.pdbx_description
1 polymer ?
#
loop_
_entity_poly.entity_id
_entity_poly.type
_entity_poly.pdbx_seq_one_letter_code
_entity_poly.pdbx_strand_id
1 'polypeptide(L)'
;MDWRPLLDFVFPAQCASCNAIGAGLCNACRPDGKAVAVYLPSLRVAAVAAYEGSLRAAVLALKDGRRDVAEALGRITAPLVPSGATLVPVPTTVKRRRVRGLDGVALVARCAAAIAGARVVVALDQRSGDAQRGRSRVQRLAAQGRFACNAAGVAGRRVTLFDDVCTTGSTLRDCADAIREAGGVVDDAIVVAVAKRPHPWSNSIAR
;
A
#
# COMPACT_ATOMS: atom_id res chain seq x y z
N MET A 1 -0.10 -12.69 29.98
CA MET A 1 0.78 -11.55 30.35
C MET A 1 1.21 -10.86 29.07
N ASP A 2 0.95 -9.56 28.94
CA ASP A 2 1.39 -8.78 27.76
C ASP A 2 2.81 -8.26 28.03
N TRP A 3 3.79 -8.83 27.31
CA TRP A 3 5.21 -8.46 27.42
C TRP A 3 5.58 -7.22 26.60
N ARG A 4 4.63 -6.66 25.83
CA ARG A 4 4.86 -5.50 24.99
C ARG A 4 5.42 -4.29 25.74
N PRO A 5 4.89 -3.89 26.92
CA PRO A 5 5.42 -2.74 27.65
C PRO A 5 6.88 -2.90 28.06
N LEU A 6 7.29 -4.13 28.41
CA LEU A 6 8.69 -4.42 28.77
C LEU A 6 9.61 -4.38 27.54
N LEU A 7 9.15 -4.92 26.41
CA LEU A 7 9.89 -4.85 25.15
C LEU A 7 10.02 -3.43 24.66
N ASP A 8 8.97 -2.61 24.76
CA ASP A 8 8.98 -1.20 24.37
C ASP A 8 9.91 -0.36 25.25
N PHE A 9 10.08 -0.75 26.52
CA PHE A 9 11.04 -0.10 27.41
C PHE A 9 12.50 -0.44 27.06
N VAL A 10 12.78 -1.70 26.68
CA VAL A 10 14.14 -2.16 26.33
C VAL A 10 14.52 -1.80 24.89
N PHE A 11 13.55 -1.81 23.98
CA PHE A 11 13.69 -1.50 22.55
C PHE A 11 12.64 -0.47 22.12
N PRO A 12 12.79 0.80 22.55
CA PRO A 12 11.82 1.82 22.22
C PRO A 12 11.76 2.07 20.71
N ALA A 13 10.56 2.35 20.21
CA ALA A 13 10.39 2.75 18.83
C ALA A 13 11.27 3.96 18.50
N GLN A 14 11.94 3.93 17.36
CA GLN A 14 12.81 5.01 16.89
C GLN A 14 12.33 5.54 15.54
N CYS A 15 12.40 6.84 15.37
CA CYS A 15 12.05 7.47 14.10
C CYS A 15 12.94 6.94 12.97
N ALA A 16 12.32 6.45 11.90
CA ALA A 16 13.02 5.91 10.72
C ALA A 16 13.87 6.96 9.98
N SER A 17 13.69 8.24 10.27
CA SER A 17 14.40 9.33 9.61
C SER A 17 15.48 9.96 10.49
N CYS A 18 15.15 10.33 11.74
CA CYS A 18 16.07 11.08 12.62
C CYS A 18 16.51 10.29 13.86
N ASN A 19 16.08 9.03 14.02
CA ASN A 19 16.33 8.15 15.15
C ASN A 19 15.82 8.65 16.52
N ALA A 20 15.02 9.71 16.57
CA ALA A 20 14.39 10.15 17.82
C ALA A 20 13.53 9.04 18.42
N ILE A 21 13.62 8.84 19.73
CA ILE A 21 12.87 7.82 20.46
C ILE A 21 11.39 8.21 20.57
N GLY A 22 10.50 7.21 20.54
CA GLY A 22 9.08 7.34 20.86
C GLY A 22 8.11 7.04 19.72
N ALA A 23 8.52 7.05 18.45
CA ALA A 23 7.64 6.70 17.32
C ALA A 23 8.42 6.24 16.09
N GLY A 24 7.83 5.35 15.29
CA GLY A 24 8.41 4.90 14.02
C GLY A 24 8.59 6.02 12.98
N LEU A 25 7.82 7.10 13.09
CA LEU A 25 8.02 8.39 12.40
C LEU A 25 7.54 9.52 13.34
N CYS A 26 8.48 10.33 13.83
CA CYS A 26 8.19 11.40 14.79
C CYS A 26 7.47 12.59 14.13
N ASN A 27 6.88 13.48 14.94
CA ASN A 27 6.11 14.61 14.43
C ASN A 27 6.95 15.57 13.58
N ALA A 28 8.22 15.80 13.94
CA ALA A 28 9.14 16.65 13.18
C ALA A 28 9.52 16.07 11.80
N CYS A 29 9.39 14.75 11.62
CA CYS A 29 9.69 14.06 10.36
C CYS A 29 8.44 13.73 9.54
N ARG A 30 7.24 14.05 10.03
CA ARG A 30 6.01 13.87 9.25
C ARG A 30 6.00 14.85 8.07
N PRO A 31 5.51 14.39 6.89
CA PRO A 31 5.26 15.30 5.77
C PRO A 31 4.25 16.41 6.16
N ASP A 32 4.41 17.58 5.60
CA ASP A 32 3.60 18.80 5.89
C ASP A 32 2.13 18.74 5.40
N GLY A 33 1.61 17.57 5.13
CA GLY A 33 0.17 17.30 5.04
C GLY A 33 -0.52 17.71 3.74
N LYS A 34 0.17 18.12 2.69
CA LYS A 34 -0.45 18.34 1.39
C LYS A 34 -0.45 17.02 0.60
N ALA A 35 -1.61 16.38 0.55
CA ALA A 35 -1.80 15.19 -0.27
C ALA A 35 -1.50 15.48 -1.75
N VAL A 36 -0.87 14.54 -2.41
CA VAL A 36 -0.54 14.60 -3.84
C VAL A 36 -1.51 13.69 -4.60
N ALA A 37 -2.17 14.22 -5.62
CA ALA A 37 -2.97 13.43 -6.54
C ALA A 37 -2.20 13.16 -7.83
N VAL A 38 -2.24 11.90 -8.29
CA VAL A 38 -1.69 11.47 -9.58
C VAL A 38 -2.79 10.75 -10.34
N TYR A 39 -2.95 11.08 -11.61
CA TYR A 39 -3.94 10.43 -12.47
C TYR A 39 -3.23 9.42 -13.37
N LEU A 40 -3.65 8.18 -13.30
CA LEU A 40 -3.30 7.10 -14.21
C LEU A 40 -4.51 6.85 -15.12
N PRO A 41 -4.35 6.19 -16.27
CA PRO A 41 -5.49 5.75 -17.06
C PRO A 41 -6.46 4.93 -16.18
N SER A 42 -7.72 5.40 -16.07
CA SER A 42 -8.81 4.77 -15.31
C SER A 42 -8.54 4.57 -13.80
N LEU A 43 -7.61 5.33 -13.19
CA LEU A 43 -7.32 5.22 -11.76
C LEU A 43 -6.77 6.54 -11.20
N ARG A 44 -7.44 7.09 -10.18
CA ARG A 44 -6.95 8.22 -9.40
C ARG A 44 -6.13 7.72 -8.23
N VAL A 45 -4.92 8.22 -8.04
CA VAL A 45 -4.01 7.84 -6.97
C VAL A 45 -3.81 9.02 -6.02
N ALA A 46 -4.19 8.85 -4.76
CA ALA A 46 -3.90 9.79 -3.69
C ALA A 46 -2.66 9.33 -2.90
N ALA A 47 -1.72 10.23 -2.64
CA ALA A 47 -0.51 9.96 -1.88
C ALA A 47 -0.36 10.98 -0.74
N VAL A 48 0.29 10.58 0.36
CA VAL A 48 0.60 11.49 1.47
C VAL A 48 1.58 12.57 1.00
N ALA A 49 2.65 12.17 0.30
CA ALA A 49 3.65 13.09 -0.25
C ALA A 49 4.52 12.41 -1.32
N ALA A 50 5.52 13.14 -1.82
CA ALA A 50 6.55 12.58 -2.68
C ALA A 50 7.43 11.55 -1.95
N TYR A 51 7.92 10.55 -2.69
CA TYR A 51 8.82 9.50 -2.18
C TYR A 51 10.24 10.04 -2.00
N GLU A 52 10.45 10.86 -0.97
CA GLU A 52 11.73 11.49 -0.64
C GLU A 52 11.87 11.72 0.86
N GLY A 53 13.04 12.15 1.30
CA GLY A 53 13.31 12.53 2.70
C GLY A 53 12.89 11.49 3.72
N SER A 54 12.19 11.95 4.74
CA SER A 54 11.70 11.14 5.86
C SER A 54 10.72 10.05 5.44
N LEU A 55 9.86 10.34 4.45
CA LEU A 55 8.89 9.36 3.96
C LEU A 55 9.56 8.21 3.22
N ARG A 56 10.62 8.51 2.43
CA ARG A 56 11.45 7.46 1.82
C ARG A 56 12.11 6.58 2.87
N ALA A 57 12.69 7.19 3.92
CA ALA A 57 13.32 6.45 5.02
C ALA A 57 12.30 5.53 5.73
N ALA A 58 11.10 6.04 6.02
CA ALA A 58 10.03 5.27 6.65
C ALA A 58 9.57 4.09 5.78
N VAL A 59 9.37 4.29 4.47
CA VAL A 59 8.99 3.20 3.56
C VAL A 59 10.10 2.14 3.45
N LEU A 60 11.37 2.52 3.47
CA LEU A 60 12.47 1.56 3.50
C LEU A 60 12.47 0.76 4.80
N ALA A 61 12.33 1.42 5.95
CA ALA A 61 12.24 0.75 7.25
C ALA A 61 11.01 -0.18 7.36
N LEU A 62 9.86 0.18 6.76
CA LEU A 62 8.72 -0.72 6.60
C LEU A 62 9.11 -1.98 5.80
N LYS A 63 9.86 -1.80 4.71
CA LYS A 63 10.36 -2.90 3.88
C LYS A 63 11.37 -3.79 4.62
N ASP A 64 12.02 -3.27 5.64
CA ASP A 64 12.91 -4.03 6.54
C ASP A 64 12.15 -4.68 7.71
N GLY A 65 10.80 -4.59 7.72
CA GLY A 65 9.94 -5.32 8.67
C GLY A 65 9.59 -4.54 9.94
N ARG A 66 9.87 -3.25 10.03
CA ARG A 66 9.57 -2.43 11.22
C ARG A 66 8.07 -2.18 11.34
N ARG A 67 7.45 -2.78 12.37
CA ARG A 67 6.00 -2.67 12.65
C ARG A 67 5.60 -1.30 13.19
N ASP A 68 6.42 -0.71 14.03
CA ASP A 68 6.23 0.64 14.59
C ASP A 68 6.12 1.71 13.49
N VAL A 69 6.89 1.53 12.42
CA VAL A 69 6.81 2.36 11.21
C VAL A 69 5.50 2.15 10.47
N ALA A 70 4.99 0.91 10.39
CA ALA A 70 3.70 0.65 9.74
C ALA A 70 2.55 1.38 10.43
N GLU A 71 2.53 1.43 11.76
CA GLU A 71 1.55 2.21 12.53
C GLU A 71 1.66 3.71 12.24
N ALA A 72 2.90 4.23 12.23
CA ALA A 72 3.15 5.64 11.92
C ALA A 72 2.68 6.01 10.50
N LEU A 73 3.00 5.17 9.50
CA LEU A 73 2.55 5.33 8.12
C LEU A 73 1.03 5.22 8.00
N GLY A 74 0.40 4.30 8.72
CA GLY A 74 -1.06 4.17 8.79
C GLY A 74 -1.73 5.45 9.29
N ARG A 75 -1.19 6.06 10.35
CA ARG A 75 -1.72 7.32 10.91
C ARG A 75 -1.68 8.48 9.91
N ILE A 76 -0.56 8.64 9.19
CA ILE A 76 -0.44 9.75 8.22
C ILE A 76 -1.21 9.49 6.93
N THR A 77 -1.54 8.23 6.64
CA THR A 77 -2.31 7.86 5.43
C THR A 77 -3.83 7.85 5.70
N ALA A 78 -4.25 7.66 6.97
CA ALA A 78 -5.66 7.58 7.34
C ALA A 78 -6.51 8.77 6.85
N PRO A 79 -6.05 10.02 6.85
CA PRO A 79 -6.84 11.15 6.32
C PRO A 79 -7.18 11.04 4.82
N LEU A 80 -6.48 10.20 4.06
CA LEU A 80 -6.78 9.95 2.64
C LEU A 80 -7.84 8.86 2.45
N VAL A 81 -8.15 8.09 3.49
CA VAL A 81 -9.07 6.96 3.43
C VAL A 81 -10.50 7.44 3.70
N PRO A 82 -11.43 7.30 2.73
CA PRO A 82 -12.84 7.64 2.97
C PRO A 82 -13.44 6.72 4.05
N SER A 83 -14.26 7.30 4.94
CA SER A 83 -14.99 6.49 5.92
C SER A 83 -15.89 5.46 5.21
N GLY A 84 -15.94 4.25 5.75
CA GLY A 84 -16.69 3.13 5.17
C GLY A 84 -16.05 2.49 3.93
N ALA A 85 -14.90 3.00 3.45
CA ALA A 85 -14.20 2.44 2.30
C ALA A 85 -13.79 0.96 2.50
N THR A 86 -13.65 0.24 1.41
CA THR A 86 -13.04 -1.10 1.39
C THR A 86 -11.67 -1.00 0.75
N LEU A 87 -10.62 -1.13 1.54
CA LEU A 87 -9.25 -1.12 1.06
C LEU A 87 -8.81 -2.53 0.62
N VAL A 88 -8.20 -2.61 -0.56
CA VAL A 88 -7.57 -3.84 -1.05
C VAL A 88 -6.06 -3.59 -1.15
N PRO A 89 -5.26 -4.13 -0.22
CA PRO A 89 -3.82 -3.96 -0.27
C PRO A 89 -3.21 -4.72 -1.45
N VAL A 90 -2.27 -4.06 -2.12
CA VAL A 90 -1.43 -4.67 -3.16
C VAL A 90 -0.54 -5.72 -2.50
N PRO A 91 -0.53 -6.97 -2.98
CA PRO A 91 0.21 -8.04 -2.32
C PRO A 91 1.72 -7.87 -2.50
N THR A 92 2.45 -8.04 -1.42
CA THR A 92 3.91 -8.17 -1.45
C THR A 92 4.28 -9.54 -2.02
N THR A 93 5.38 -9.62 -2.81
CA THR A 93 5.82 -10.90 -3.40
C THR A 93 5.98 -11.99 -2.33
N VAL A 94 5.58 -13.24 -2.67
CA VAL A 94 5.69 -14.39 -1.76
C VAL A 94 7.11 -14.54 -1.21
N LYS A 95 8.15 -14.33 -2.05
CA LYS A 95 9.55 -14.36 -1.63
C LYS A 95 9.85 -13.32 -0.55
N ARG A 96 9.39 -12.07 -0.74
CA ARG A 96 9.59 -10.98 0.23
C ARG A 96 8.80 -11.22 1.51
N ARG A 97 7.57 -11.73 1.41
CA ARG A 97 6.74 -12.08 2.58
C ARG A 97 7.36 -13.20 3.41
N ARG A 98 7.94 -14.24 2.78
CA ARG A 98 8.64 -15.33 3.50
C ARG A 98 9.89 -14.83 4.22
N VAL A 99 10.66 -13.93 3.62
CA VAL A 99 11.87 -13.38 4.23
C VAL A 99 11.55 -12.43 5.38
N ARG A 100 10.46 -11.66 5.28
CA ARG A 100 10.12 -10.58 6.23
C ARG A 100 9.10 -11.00 7.30
N GLY A 101 8.42 -12.14 7.13
CA GLY A 101 7.36 -12.60 8.04
C GLY A 101 6.10 -11.72 8.09
N LEU A 102 6.08 -10.60 7.35
CA LEU A 102 5.03 -9.58 7.38
C LEU A 102 4.73 -9.03 6.00
N ASP A 103 3.45 -8.80 5.73
CA ASP A 103 3.00 -7.95 4.63
C ASP A 103 2.85 -6.51 5.15
N GLY A 104 3.90 -5.71 4.93
CA GLY A 104 3.96 -4.33 5.41
C GLY A 104 2.85 -3.46 4.85
N VAL A 105 2.49 -3.63 3.57
CA VAL A 105 1.41 -2.87 2.90
C VAL A 105 0.07 -3.18 3.57
N ALA A 106 -0.24 -4.47 3.77
CA ALA A 106 -1.47 -4.87 4.45
C ALA A 106 -1.52 -4.37 5.90
N LEU A 107 -0.39 -4.30 6.60
CA LEU A 107 -0.33 -3.77 7.96
C LEU A 107 -0.61 -2.27 7.98
N VAL A 108 0.02 -1.47 7.11
CA VAL A 108 -0.27 -0.02 6.98
C VAL A 108 -1.74 0.20 6.63
N ALA A 109 -2.29 -0.56 5.66
CA ALA A 109 -3.69 -0.48 5.28
C ALA A 109 -4.64 -0.73 6.46
N ARG A 110 -4.35 -1.74 7.30
CA ARG A 110 -5.15 -2.05 8.51
C ARG A 110 -5.09 -0.93 9.53
N CYS A 111 -3.91 -0.36 9.78
CA CYS A 111 -3.75 0.76 10.69
C CYS A 111 -4.53 2.00 10.19
N ALA A 112 -4.41 2.33 8.89
CA ALA A 112 -5.14 3.45 8.29
C ALA A 112 -6.66 3.23 8.33
N ALA A 113 -7.12 2.01 7.97
CA ALA A 113 -8.53 1.65 7.97
C ALA A 113 -9.16 1.72 9.36
N ALA A 114 -8.46 1.24 10.39
CA ALA A 114 -8.93 1.30 11.77
C ALA A 114 -9.17 2.74 12.25
N ILE A 115 -8.32 3.67 11.84
CA ILE A 115 -8.46 5.11 12.18
C ILE A 115 -9.59 5.76 11.38
N ALA A 116 -9.72 5.42 10.10
CA ALA A 116 -10.68 6.05 9.19
C ALA A 116 -12.10 5.43 9.26
N GLY A 117 -12.33 4.37 10.04
CA GLY A 117 -13.60 3.64 10.02
C GLY A 117 -13.83 2.88 8.72
N ALA A 118 -12.76 2.40 8.07
CA ALA A 118 -12.78 1.61 6.85
C ALA A 118 -12.49 0.13 7.15
N ARG A 119 -12.58 -0.72 6.13
CA ARG A 119 -12.25 -2.15 6.23
C ARG A 119 -11.18 -2.55 5.23
N VAL A 120 -10.47 -3.64 5.53
CA VAL A 120 -9.44 -4.20 4.65
C VAL A 120 -9.87 -5.58 4.17
N VAL A 121 -9.81 -5.81 2.86
CA VAL A 121 -10.05 -7.10 2.23
C VAL A 121 -8.81 -7.53 1.47
N VAL A 122 -8.22 -8.65 1.87
CA VAL A 122 -7.07 -9.24 1.17
C VAL A 122 -7.63 -10.14 0.06
N ALA A 123 -7.80 -9.56 -1.13
CA ALA A 123 -8.41 -10.23 -2.27
C ALA A 123 -7.41 -10.50 -3.41
N LEU A 124 -6.24 -9.89 -3.38
CA LEU A 124 -5.24 -10.03 -4.44
C LEU A 124 -4.11 -10.97 -4.04
N ASP A 125 -3.70 -11.81 -4.98
CA ASP A 125 -2.52 -12.67 -4.89
C ASP A 125 -1.61 -12.45 -6.10
N GLN A 126 -0.30 -12.43 -5.86
CA GLN A 126 0.67 -12.39 -6.94
C GLN A 126 0.84 -13.79 -7.55
N ARG A 127 0.62 -13.90 -8.85
CA ARG A 127 0.85 -15.18 -9.58
C ARG A 127 2.34 -15.49 -9.57
N SER A 128 2.72 -16.65 -9.04
CA SER A 128 4.10 -17.15 -9.13
C SER A 128 4.39 -17.61 -10.55
N GLY A 129 5.58 -17.28 -11.09
CA GLY A 129 6.01 -17.72 -12.43
C GLY A 129 6.05 -19.25 -12.63
N ASP A 130 6.12 -20.03 -11.55
CA ASP A 130 6.11 -21.50 -11.58
C ASP A 130 4.73 -22.11 -11.91
N ALA A 131 3.64 -21.37 -11.67
CA ALA A 131 2.29 -21.82 -12.07
C ALA A 131 2.08 -21.82 -13.59
N GLN A 132 3.05 -21.32 -14.37
CA GLN A 132 2.97 -21.25 -15.83
C GLN A 132 3.54 -22.49 -16.54
N ARG A 133 4.27 -23.37 -15.84
CA ARG A 133 4.97 -24.52 -16.47
C ARG A 133 4.07 -25.66 -16.95
N GLY A 134 2.79 -25.69 -16.57
CA GLY A 134 1.84 -26.74 -16.98
C GLY A 134 0.66 -26.29 -17.84
N ARG A 135 0.60 -25.01 -18.26
CA ARG A 135 -0.56 -24.49 -19.01
C ARG A 135 -0.32 -24.44 -20.51
N SER A 136 -1.37 -24.74 -21.29
CA SER A 136 -1.37 -24.61 -22.73
C SER A 136 -1.12 -23.17 -23.18
N ARG A 137 -0.67 -22.97 -24.43
CA ARG A 137 -0.42 -21.64 -25.01
C ARG A 137 -1.66 -20.74 -24.94
N VAL A 138 -2.87 -21.30 -25.10
CA VAL A 138 -4.16 -20.61 -25.01
C VAL A 138 -4.44 -20.16 -23.57
N GLN A 139 -4.16 -21.01 -22.58
CA GLN A 139 -4.30 -20.68 -21.15
C GLN A 139 -3.25 -19.65 -20.68
N ARG A 140 -2.09 -19.58 -21.34
CA ARG A 140 -1.08 -18.53 -21.08
C ARG A 140 -1.51 -17.16 -21.64
N LEU A 141 -2.18 -17.12 -22.78
CA LEU A 141 -2.74 -15.89 -23.37
C LEU A 141 -3.95 -15.36 -22.56
N ALA A 142 -4.77 -16.27 -22.01
CA ALA A 142 -5.88 -15.91 -21.12
C ALA A 142 -5.41 -15.54 -19.69
N ALA A 143 -4.19 -15.86 -19.31
CA ALA A 143 -3.59 -15.55 -18.01
C ALA A 143 -2.77 -14.25 -18.04
N GLN A 144 -3.22 -13.24 -18.77
CA GLN A 144 -2.56 -11.94 -18.89
C GLN A 144 -2.76 -11.10 -17.60
N GLY A 145 -1.91 -11.29 -16.61
CA GLY A 145 -1.88 -10.43 -15.44
C GLY A 145 -0.91 -10.97 -14.38
N ARG A 146 -0.14 -10.08 -13.76
CA ARG A 146 0.77 -10.42 -12.66
C ARG A 146 0.02 -10.81 -11.39
N PHE A 147 -1.27 -10.48 -11.30
CA PHE A 147 -2.10 -10.68 -10.12
C PHE A 147 -3.34 -11.51 -10.44
N ALA A 148 -3.84 -12.22 -9.41
CA ALA A 148 -5.13 -12.87 -9.41
C ALA A 148 -5.97 -12.22 -8.31
N CYS A 149 -7.28 -12.11 -8.52
CA CYS A 149 -8.21 -11.58 -7.54
C CYS A 149 -9.23 -12.64 -7.13
N ASN A 150 -9.46 -12.78 -5.82
CA ASN A 150 -10.56 -13.57 -5.28
C ASN A 150 -11.85 -12.74 -5.35
N ALA A 151 -12.78 -13.16 -6.20
CA ALA A 151 -14.04 -12.48 -6.43
C ALA A 151 -14.91 -12.33 -5.16
N ALA A 152 -14.87 -13.28 -4.23
CA ALA A 152 -15.72 -13.27 -3.04
C ALA A 152 -15.60 -12.00 -2.19
N GLY A 153 -14.43 -11.34 -2.24
CA GLY A 153 -14.18 -10.10 -1.49
C GLY A 153 -14.53 -8.81 -2.24
N VAL A 154 -14.65 -8.84 -3.58
CA VAL A 154 -14.71 -7.64 -4.42
C VAL A 154 -15.88 -7.60 -5.41
N ALA A 155 -16.45 -8.74 -5.81
CA ALA A 155 -17.52 -8.78 -6.79
C ALA A 155 -18.72 -7.90 -6.40
N GLY A 156 -19.18 -7.05 -7.32
CA GLY A 156 -20.26 -6.09 -7.12
C GLY A 156 -19.95 -4.95 -6.14
N ARG A 157 -18.70 -4.80 -5.70
CA ARG A 157 -18.31 -3.79 -4.69
C ARG A 157 -17.35 -2.78 -5.28
N ARG A 158 -17.49 -1.52 -4.86
CA ARG A 158 -16.45 -0.50 -5.07
C ARG A 158 -15.36 -0.67 -4.00
N VAL A 159 -14.12 -0.75 -4.46
CA VAL A 159 -12.94 -0.90 -3.60
C VAL A 159 -11.88 0.14 -3.95
N THR A 160 -11.00 0.41 -3.01
CA THR A 160 -9.86 1.31 -3.18
C THR A 160 -8.58 0.49 -3.02
N LEU A 161 -7.69 0.54 -4.00
CA LEU A 161 -6.37 -0.08 -3.90
C LEU A 161 -5.51 0.63 -2.85
N PHE A 162 -4.66 -0.11 -2.17
CA PHE A 162 -3.71 0.44 -1.21
C PHE A 162 -2.30 -0.12 -1.43
N ASP A 163 -1.28 0.77 -1.54
CA ASP A 163 0.12 0.37 -1.74
C ASP A 163 1.08 1.28 -0.94
N ASP A 164 2.35 0.91 -0.84
CA ASP A 164 3.38 1.74 -0.20
C ASP A 164 3.88 2.86 -1.14
N VAL A 165 4.23 2.55 -2.38
CA VAL A 165 4.80 3.53 -3.32
C VAL A 165 4.27 3.34 -4.74
N CYS A 166 3.70 4.40 -5.29
CA CYS A 166 3.42 4.48 -6.71
C CYS A 166 4.62 5.08 -7.46
N THR A 167 5.26 4.29 -8.31
CA THR A 167 6.32 4.75 -9.22
C THR A 167 5.75 5.01 -10.62
N THR A 168 5.66 4.00 -11.47
CA THR A 168 5.04 4.07 -12.80
C THR A 168 3.53 3.84 -12.78
N GLY A 169 3.02 3.33 -11.69
CA GLY A 169 1.64 2.91 -11.54
C GLY A 169 1.29 1.60 -12.25
N SER A 170 2.28 0.90 -12.84
CA SER A 170 2.02 -0.37 -13.53
C SER A 170 1.43 -1.43 -12.59
N THR A 171 1.95 -1.53 -11.36
CA THR A 171 1.45 -2.47 -10.35
C THR A 171 0.00 -2.17 -9.99
N LEU A 172 -0.34 -0.89 -9.76
CA LEU A 172 -1.71 -0.48 -9.44
C LEU A 172 -2.67 -0.78 -10.58
N ARG A 173 -2.26 -0.56 -11.83
CA ARG A 173 -3.08 -0.87 -13.02
C ARG A 173 -3.34 -2.37 -13.13
N ASP A 174 -2.30 -3.19 -13.03
CA ASP A 174 -2.45 -4.65 -13.11
C ASP A 174 -3.34 -5.19 -11.97
N CYS A 175 -3.26 -4.63 -10.76
CA CYS A 175 -4.16 -4.96 -9.66
C CYS A 175 -5.60 -4.50 -9.93
N ALA A 176 -5.77 -3.30 -10.50
CA ALA A 176 -7.09 -2.79 -10.86
C ALA A 176 -7.77 -3.66 -11.92
N ASP A 177 -7.02 -4.08 -12.94
CA ASP A 177 -7.54 -4.96 -13.98
C ASP A 177 -7.95 -6.33 -13.41
N ALA A 178 -7.14 -6.92 -12.52
CA ALA A 178 -7.50 -8.16 -11.84
C ALA A 178 -8.78 -8.03 -10.98
N ILE A 179 -9.00 -6.88 -10.32
CA ILE A 179 -10.22 -6.61 -9.55
C ILE A 179 -11.43 -6.47 -10.49
N ARG A 180 -11.28 -5.75 -11.60
CA ARG A 180 -12.36 -5.57 -12.59
C ARG A 180 -12.75 -6.90 -13.25
N GLU A 181 -11.75 -7.73 -13.60
CA GLU A 181 -11.98 -9.09 -14.12
C GLU A 181 -12.75 -9.96 -13.11
N ALA A 182 -12.56 -9.74 -11.81
CA ALA A 182 -13.28 -10.41 -10.73
C ALA A 182 -14.66 -9.80 -10.42
N GLY A 183 -15.13 -8.81 -11.23
CA GLY A 183 -16.41 -8.16 -11.07
C GLY A 183 -16.45 -7.04 -10.03
N GLY A 184 -15.32 -6.56 -9.57
CA GLY A 184 -15.21 -5.41 -8.69
C GLY A 184 -15.14 -4.08 -9.45
N VAL A 185 -15.40 -2.98 -8.75
CA VAL A 185 -15.26 -1.60 -9.26
C VAL A 185 -14.09 -0.94 -8.53
N VAL A 186 -13.12 -0.43 -9.27
CA VAL A 186 -11.95 0.27 -8.72
C VAL A 186 -11.57 1.45 -9.61
N ASP A 187 -11.66 2.65 -9.03
CA ASP A 187 -11.35 3.93 -9.69
C ASP A 187 -10.32 4.72 -8.89
N ASP A 188 -10.09 4.32 -7.64
CA ASP A 188 -9.22 5.00 -6.69
C ASP A 188 -8.14 4.08 -6.12
N ALA A 189 -6.96 4.65 -5.89
CA ALA A 189 -5.90 4.05 -5.11
C ALA A 189 -5.36 5.05 -4.09
N ILE A 190 -4.91 4.56 -2.96
CA ILE A 190 -4.21 5.32 -1.93
C ILE A 190 -2.82 4.70 -1.78
N VAL A 191 -1.80 5.55 -1.77
CA VAL A 191 -0.43 5.12 -1.53
C VAL A 191 0.22 5.99 -0.46
N VAL A 192 1.20 5.45 0.24
CA VAL A 192 1.96 6.24 1.21
C VAL A 192 2.74 7.33 0.47
N ALA A 193 3.42 6.99 -0.62
CA ALA A 193 4.24 7.94 -1.35
C ALA A 193 4.15 7.76 -2.88
N VAL A 194 4.42 8.83 -3.62
CA VAL A 194 4.54 8.82 -5.07
C VAL A 194 5.95 9.23 -5.48
N ALA A 195 6.59 8.47 -6.38
CA ALA A 195 7.89 8.85 -6.92
C ALA A 195 7.75 10.09 -7.81
N LYS A 196 8.63 11.07 -7.62
CA LYS A 196 8.73 12.20 -8.55
C LYS A 196 9.05 11.67 -9.95
N ARG A 197 8.18 11.95 -10.91
CA ARG A 197 8.46 11.63 -12.32
C ARG A 197 9.15 12.82 -12.97
N PRO A 198 10.18 12.59 -13.78
CA PRO A 198 10.71 13.61 -14.68
C PRO A 198 9.85 13.78 -15.96
N HIS A 199 8.48 13.66 -15.90
CA HIS A 199 7.64 13.72 -17.11
C HIS A 199 6.26 14.36 -16.90
N PRO A 200 5.66 15.00 -17.95
CA PRO A 200 4.74 16.11 -17.89
C PRO A 200 3.27 15.81 -17.56
N TRP A 201 2.97 14.78 -16.82
CA TRP A 201 1.61 14.57 -16.28
C TRP A 201 1.52 15.28 -14.93
N SER A 202 1.59 16.61 -15.05
CA SER A 202 1.73 17.51 -13.93
C SER A 202 0.46 17.66 -13.11
N ASN A 203 0.66 17.75 -11.81
CA ASN A 203 0.13 18.76 -10.91
C ASN A 203 -1.17 19.44 -11.35
N SER A 204 -2.29 18.83 -11.10
CA SER A 204 -3.49 19.57 -10.75
C SER A 204 -3.60 19.54 -9.23
N ILE A 205 -3.08 20.59 -8.59
CA ILE A 205 -3.39 20.92 -7.22
C ILE A 205 -4.88 21.28 -7.23
N ALA A 206 -5.71 20.40 -6.67
CA ALA A 206 -7.08 20.78 -6.33
C ALA A 206 -6.98 21.85 -5.22
N ARG A 207 -7.49 23.03 -5.50
CA ARG A 207 -7.81 24.07 -4.53
C ARG A 207 -9.04 23.65 -3.73
#